data_41a44614b37c11d7134269c7d9d77f67
#
_entry.id   41a44614b37c11d7134269c7d9d77f67
#
_cell.length_a   1.000
_cell.length_b   1.000
_cell.length_c   1.000
_cell.angle_alpha   90.00
_cell.angle_beta   90.00
_cell.angle_gamma   90.00
#
_symmetry.space_group_name_H-M   'P 1'
#
loop_
_entity.id
_entity.type
_entity.pdbx_description
1 polymer ?
#
loop_
_entity_poly.entity_id
_entity_poly.type
_entity_poly.pdbx_seq_one_letter_code
_entity_poly.pdbx_strand_id
1 'polypeptide(L)'
;MHRSPAPGSPTPATAEADRIEMPVMRRSTTRQKSVAVIGGGLGGLAAAARLTSGGAAVTLFERNAQPGGKIAVHTQAGFRWDLGPSLLTMPHLLRELWRECGKGSEPPLDLVRLDSACRYRWTDGTLIEEDAAFWARPDAAGLLDHARGIYELSEDTFLAQAPDQLWRQLTLRNLVRLRHLPKLANPRTLASDVARRFRDPHVAQIFLRFATYNGSSPYRTPSAFQIIPFVEAEFGAWYVRGGMERIAAGVAALAQENGTSIRLGVTVDSIRRDGPGFRLAAGLTDLGTFDGVVCNRDAVAATGDLLPDKFRRQPNPARDPSMSGFVMLLGVRGHTPQLAHHNILFSDDYPREFADLFDARRPAVEPTVYIALSARTDPDRAPAGHENWFVLVNAPAESPGFDWTSEADGYAERVLDRIAAFGIRDLRERIVCRRFFTPADFKRRDLSWRGALYGYASHGALSAFHRPPVSVRGLPGFCFVGGATHPGGGIPLVLRSARIGAARITAHLNSLS
;
A
#
# COMPACT_ATOMS: atom_id res chain seq x y z
N MET A 1 -43.18 35.45 8.22
CA MET A 1 -41.86 35.00 8.66
C MET A 1 -41.91 33.48 8.87
N HIS A 2 -41.77 32.72 7.82
CA HIS A 2 -41.68 31.25 7.88
C HIS A 2 -40.23 30.84 7.58
N ARG A 3 -39.57 30.29 8.58
CA ARG A 3 -38.26 29.60 8.40
C ARG A 3 -38.52 28.17 7.91
N SER A 4 -38.07 27.87 6.71
CA SER A 4 -37.97 26.49 6.22
C SER A 4 -36.82 25.77 6.93
N PRO A 5 -36.98 24.51 7.30
CA PRO A 5 -35.88 23.69 7.86
C PRO A 5 -34.89 23.30 6.78
N ALA A 6 -33.61 23.26 7.15
CA ALA A 6 -32.52 22.79 6.34
C ALA A 6 -32.67 21.27 6.03
N PRO A 7 -32.20 20.79 4.88
CA PRO A 7 -32.24 19.36 4.56
C PRO A 7 -31.31 18.58 5.48
N GLY A 8 -31.87 17.56 6.11
CA GLY A 8 -31.15 16.65 6.99
C GLY A 8 -30.03 15.93 6.27
N SER A 9 -28.86 15.92 6.89
CA SER A 9 -27.74 15.05 6.53
C SER A 9 -28.19 13.58 6.53
N PRO A 10 -27.84 12.79 5.53
CA PRO A 10 -28.15 11.37 5.55
C PRO A 10 -27.37 10.71 6.69
N THR A 11 -28.09 10.12 7.61
CA THR A 11 -27.55 9.22 8.64
C THR A 11 -26.83 8.09 7.95
N PRO A 12 -25.57 7.76 8.31
CA PRO A 12 -24.90 6.61 7.74
C PRO A 12 -25.71 5.36 8.12
N ALA A 13 -26.20 4.65 7.12
CA ALA A 13 -26.80 3.35 7.31
C ALA A 13 -25.79 2.48 8.07
N THR A 14 -26.13 2.10 9.29
CA THR A 14 -25.43 1.09 10.06
C THR A 14 -25.61 -0.22 9.30
N ALA A 15 -24.70 -0.50 8.35
CA ALA A 15 -24.54 -1.82 7.80
C ALA A 15 -24.08 -2.72 8.95
N GLU A 16 -24.97 -3.52 9.48
CA GLU A 16 -24.62 -4.73 10.21
C GLU A 16 -23.78 -5.58 9.24
N ALA A 17 -22.46 -5.37 9.31
CA ALA A 17 -21.51 -6.20 8.61
C ALA A 17 -21.63 -7.61 9.21
N ASP A 18 -22.12 -8.55 8.43
CA ASP A 18 -22.07 -9.98 8.75
C ASP A 18 -20.66 -10.27 9.31
N ARG A 19 -20.62 -10.63 10.58
CA ARG A 19 -19.41 -10.97 11.30
C ARG A 19 -18.78 -12.18 10.63
N ILE A 20 -17.76 -11.96 9.81
CA ILE A 20 -16.79 -13.03 9.56
C ILE A 20 -16.01 -13.12 10.86
N GLU A 21 -16.50 -13.95 11.77
CA GLU A 21 -15.79 -14.24 13.01
C GLU A 21 -14.45 -14.86 12.66
N MET A 22 -13.37 -14.31 13.21
CA MET A 22 -12.06 -14.96 13.14
C MET A 22 -12.19 -16.33 13.81
N PRO A 23 -11.76 -17.41 13.16
CA PRO A 23 -11.79 -18.73 13.81
C PRO A 23 -10.90 -18.69 15.06
N VAL A 24 -11.52 -18.93 16.22
CA VAL A 24 -10.80 -19.02 17.49
C VAL A 24 -10.14 -20.39 17.59
N MET A 25 -8.90 -20.44 18.06
CA MET A 25 -8.22 -21.71 18.32
C MET A 25 -8.98 -22.48 19.43
N ARG A 26 -9.30 -23.76 19.18
CA ARG A 26 -9.84 -24.65 20.20
C ARG A 26 -8.83 -24.81 21.34
N ARG A 27 -9.19 -24.43 22.56
CA ARG A 27 -8.38 -24.70 23.76
C ARG A 27 -8.32 -26.21 23.96
N SER A 28 -7.16 -26.78 23.68
CA SER A 28 -6.81 -28.18 23.98
C SER A 28 -5.73 -28.16 25.06
N THR A 29 -5.66 -29.20 25.86
CA THR A 29 -4.60 -29.45 26.86
C THR A 29 -3.25 -29.80 26.21
N THR A 30 -3.15 -29.77 24.91
CA THR A 30 -1.95 -29.98 24.09
C THR A 30 -1.08 -28.72 24.00
N ARG A 31 0.22 -28.90 23.73
CA ARG A 31 1.23 -27.86 23.52
C ARG A 31 0.67 -26.68 22.69
N GLN A 32 0.85 -25.46 23.18
CA GLN A 32 0.47 -24.25 22.45
C GLN A 32 1.12 -24.25 21.06
N LYS A 33 0.31 -24.06 20.00
CA LYS A 33 0.77 -24.04 18.61
C LYS A 33 1.63 -22.81 18.36
N SER A 34 2.76 -22.99 17.67
CA SER A 34 3.76 -21.97 17.42
C SER A 34 3.74 -21.48 15.96
N VAL A 35 3.89 -20.17 15.76
CA VAL A 35 3.94 -19.54 14.43
C VAL A 35 5.13 -18.60 14.32
N ALA A 36 5.90 -18.76 13.25
CA ALA A 36 6.90 -17.77 12.87
C ALA A 36 6.29 -16.75 11.91
N VAL A 37 6.55 -15.46 12.14
CA VAL A 37 6.26 -14.37 11.22
C VAL A 37 7.58 -13.80 10.70
N ILE A 38 7.79 -13.80 9.39
CA ILE A 38 9.02 -13.33 8.75
C ILE A 38 8.76 -11.97 8.12
N GLY A 39 9.38 -10.93 8.70
CA GLY A 39 9.26 -9.53 8.29
C GLY A 39 8.24 -8.74 9.11
N GLY A 40 8.75 -7.74 9.81
CA GLY A 40 8.01 -6.82 10.69
C GLY A 40 7.37 -5.63 9.96
N GLY A 41 7.06 -5.74 8.65
CA GLY A 41 6.21 -4.76 7.98
C GLY A 41 4.75 -4.85 8.44
N LEU A 42 3.92 -3.89 8.06
CA LEU A 42 2.53 -3.79 8.52
C LEU A 42 1.74 -5.10 8.37
N GLY A 43 1.91 -5.82 7.25
CA GLY A 43 1.22 -7.09 7.03
C GLY A 43 1.62 -8.18 8.02
N GLY A 44 2.93 -8.29 8.31
CA GLY A 44 3.46 -9.25 9.29
C GLY A 44 3.02 -8.91 10.72
N LEU A 45 3.11 -7.63 11.10
CA LEU A 45 2.66 -7.15 12.41
C LEU A 45 1.16 -7.40 12.63
N ALA A 46 0.33 -7.06 11.64
CA ALA A 46 -1.12 -7.25 11.72
C ALA A 46 -1.53 -8.73 11.71
N ALA A 47 -0.78 -9.59 11.03
CA ALA A 47 -1.00 -11.04 11.09
C ALA A 47 -0.56 -11.61 12.46
N ALA A 48 0.59 -11.16 12.98
CA ALA A 48 1.09 -11.55 14.29
C ALA A 48 0.09 -11.20 15.40
N ALA A 49 -0.40 -9.95 15.42
CA ALA A 49 -1.39 -9.51 16.41
C ALA A 49 -2.65 -10.40 16.40
N ARG A 50 -3.21 -10.72 15.21
CA ARG A 50 -4.39 -11.59 15.07
C ARG A 50 -4.11 -13.01 15.54
N LEU A 51 -2.98 -13.59 15.17
CA LEU A 51 -2.62 -14.96 15.53
C LEU A 51 -2.40 -15.10 17.03
N THR A 52 -1.73 -14.13 17.64
CA THR A 52 -1.49 -14.14 19.10
C THR A 52 -2.80 -13.95 19.87
N SER A 53 -3.67 -13.03 19.43
CA SER A 53 -5.01 -12.87 20.03
C SER A 53 -5.86 -14.13 19.89
N GLY A 54 -5.66 -14.92 18.81
CA GLY A 54 -6.28 -16.23 18.59
C GLY A 54 -5.68 -17.36 19.43
N GLY A 55 -4.64 -17.11 20.25
CA GLY A 55 -4.04 -18.07 21.18
C GLY A 55 -2.79 -18.79 20.66
N ALA A 56 -2.22 -18.42 19.50
CA ALA A 56 -0.95 -18.96 19.02
C ALA A 56 0.25 -18.35 19.76
N ALA A 57 1.32 -19.12 19.95
CA ALA A 57 2.63 -18.61 20.34
C ALA A 57 3.33 -18.04 19.11
N VAL A 58 3.43 -16.70 19.00
CA VAL A 58 3.97 -16.05 17.80
C VAL A 58 5.35 -15.46 18.06
N THR A 59 6.32 -15.80 17.19
CA THR A 59 7.62 -15.13 17.12
C THR A 59 7.75 -14.44 15.77
N LEU A 60 7.93 -13.12 15.80
CA LEU A 60 8.18 -12.31 14.62
C LEU A 60 9.67 -12.00 14.50
N PHE A 61 10.23 -12.25 13.31
CA PHE A 61 11.62 -11.96 12.96
C PHE A 61 11.68 -10.80 11.96
N GLU A 62 12.38 -9.73 12.34
CA GLU A 62 12.61 -8.55 11.50
C GLU A 62 14.11 -8.30 11.33
N ARG A 63 14.56 -8.10 10.10
CA ARG A 63 15.98 -7.88 9.78
C ARG A 63 16.51 -6.52 10.20
N ASN A 64 15.63 -5.51 10.19
CA ASN A 64 15.98 -4.14 10.54
C ASN A 64 15.96 -3.94 12.07
N ALA A 65 16.58 -2.85 12.52
CA ALA A 65 16.58 -2.47 13.94
C ALA A 65 15.23 -1.98 14.45
N GLN A 66 14.28 -1.72 13.56
CA GLN A 66 12.92 -1.27 13.88
C GLN A 66 11.89 -1.96 12.97
N PRO A 67 10.68 -2.27 13.48
CA PRO A 67 9.60 -2.77 12.66
C PRO A 67 8.99 -1.63 11.85
N GLY A 68 8.20 -1.96 10.81
CA GLY A 68 7.48 -1.00 9.95
C GLY A 68 7.65 -1.30 8.46
N GLY A 69 8.78 -1.86 8.06
CA GLY A 69 9.06 -2.15 6.66
C GLY A 69 8.99 -0.89 5.80
N LYS A 70 8.06 -0.85 4.82
CA LYS A 70 7.86 0.31 3.95
C LYS A 70 7.24 1.52 4.67
N ILE A 71 6.60 1.34 5.83
CA ILE A 71 6.10 2.43 6.68
C ILE A 71 7.21 2.79 7.68
N ALA A 72 8.17 3.57 7.23
CA ALA A 72 9.34 3.96 8.01
C ALA A 72 9.46 5.50 8.04
N VAL A 73 10.30 6.00 8.94
CA VAL A 73 10.64 7.42 9.05
C VAL A 73 12.12 7.62 8.80
N HIS A 74 12.46 8.73 8.14
CA HIS A 74 13.83 9.24 8.09
C HIS A 74 13.92 10.54 8.89
N THR A 75 14.95 10.66 9.72
CA THR A 75 15.20 11.86 10.53
C THR A 75 16.59 12.41 10.21
N GLN A 76 16.68 13.70 9.91
CA GLN A 76 17.94 14.38 9.63
C GLN A 76 17.80 15.87 9.96
N ALA A 77 18.75 16.46 10.67
CA ALA A 77 18.81 17.90 10.98
C ALA A 77 17.49 18.46 11.58
N GLY A 78 16.80 17.70 12.43
CA GLY A 78 15.52 18.10 13.05
C GLY A 78 14.28 17.87 12.16
N PHE A 79 14.46 17.51 10.91
CA PHE A 79 13.35 17.14 10.02
C PHE A 79 13.01 15.66 10.16
N ARG A 80 11.73 15.35 9.91
CA ARG A 80 11.20 13.97 9.90
C ARG A 80 10.33 13.76 8.65
N TRP A 81 10.62 12.72 7.87
CA TRP A 81 9.87 12.37 6.66
C TRP A 81 9.37 10.92 6.74
N ASP A 82 8.13 10.72 6.33
CA ASP A 82 7.63 9.37 6.08
C ASP A 82 8.27 8.82 4.79
N LEU A 83 8.85 7.62 4.84
CA LEU A 83 9.53 6.98 3.71
C LEU A 83 8.64 6.04 2.88
N GLY A 84 7.36 6.03 3.12
CA GLY A 84 6.43 5.13 2.47
C GLY A 84 5.11 5.82 2.11
N PRO A 85 3.98 5.20 2.42
CA PRO A 85 2.70 5.84 2.21
C PRO A 85 2.61 7.12 3.04
N SER A 86 2.19 8.20 2.41
CA SER A 86 1.98 9.51 3.04
C SER A 86 0.50 9.79 3.33
N LEU A 87 -0.38 8.88 2.91
CA LEU A 87 -1.82 8.98 2.94
C LEU A 87 -2.41 7.67 3.45
N LEU A 88 -3.43 7.77 4.33
CA LEU A 88 -4.27 6.65 4.75
C LEU A 88 -5.66 6.83 4.14
N THR A 89 -6.16 5.77 3.52
CA THR A 89 -7.57 5.61 3.18
C THR A 89 -8.16 4.46 4.01
N MET A 90 -9.50 4.36 4.10
CA MET A 90 -10.20 3.28 4.80
C MET A 90 -9.73 3.08 6.26
N PRO A 91 -9.74 4.11 7.12
CA PRO A 91 -9.26 4.01 8.51
C PRO A 91 -10.05 2.99 9.35
N HIS A 92 -11.27 2.63 8.92
CA HIS A 92 -12.08 1.59 9.56
C HIS A 92 -11.38 0.22 9.58
N LEU A 93 -10.45 -0.07 8.67
CA LEU A 93 -9.69 -1.33 8.68
C LEU A 93 -8.66 -1.41 9.82
N LEU A 94 -8.15 -0.26 10.28
CA LEU A 94 -7.36 -0.22 11.51
C LEU A 94 -8.26 -0.48 12.72
N ARG A 95 -9.44 0.16 12.78
CA ARG A 95 -10.43 -0.08 13.85
C ARG A 95 -10.85 -1.54 13.92
N GLU A 96 -11.05 -2.18 12.75
CA GLU A 96 -11.35 -3.60 12.63
C GLU A 96 -10.23 -4.46 13.23
N LEU A 97 -8.95 -4.16 12.94
CA LEU A 97 -7.81 -4.86 13.51
C LEU A 97 -7.79 -4.80 15.04
N TRP A 98 -7.96 -3.61 15.63
CA TRP A 98 -7.99 -3.46 17.08
C TRP A 98 -9.13 -4.23 17.73
N ARG A 99 -10.32 -4.17 17.15
CA ARG A 99 -11.49 -4.93 17.62
C ARG A 99 -11.27 -6.44 17.56
N GLU A 100 -10.74 -6.94 16.45
CA GLU A 100 -10.42 -8.37 16.28
C GLU A 100 -9.37 -8.86 17.28
N CYS A 101 -8.48 -7.97 17.72
CA CYS A 101 -7.46 -8.27 18.72
C CYS A 101 -7.92 -8.02 20.18
N GLY A 102 -9.21 -7.74 20.42
CA GLY A 102 -9.78 -7.60 21.75
C GLY A 102 -9.39 -6.32 22.51
N LYS A 103 -8.95 -5.27 21.79
CA LYS A 103 -8.47 -3.98 22.37
C LYS A 103 -9.43 -2.80 22.11
N GLY A 104 -10.71 -3.07 21.90
CA GLY A 104 -11.69 -2.05 21.55
C GLY A 104 -11.68 -1.74 20.05
N SER A 105 -12.40 -0.69 19.64
CA SER A 105 -12.57 -0.32 18.24
C SER A 105 -11.73 0.89 17.79
N GLU A 106 -11.14 1.63 18.73
CA GLU A 106 -10.35 2.83 18.39
C GLU A 106 -8.87 2.58 18.61
N PRO A 107 -8.06 2.62 17.53
CA PRO A 107 -6.61 2.57 17.67
C PRO A 107 -6.10 3.84 18.37
N PRO A 108 -5.02 3.77 19.16
CA PRO A 108 -4.43 4.92 19.83
C PRO A 108 -3.63 5.79 18.82
N LEU A 109 -4.30 6.26 17.77
CA LEU A 109 -3.74 7.04 16.68
C LEU A 109 -4.55 8.32 16.49
N ASP A 110 -3.88 9.45 16.43
CA ASP A 110 -4.51 10.74 16.11
C ASP A 110 -4.69 10.84 14.58
N LEU A 111 -5.88 10.47 14.12
CA LEU A 111 -6.25 10.44 12.70
C LEU A 111 -6.83 11.79 12.28
N VAL A 112 -6.14 12.50 11.42
CA VAL A 112 -6.54 13.80 10.87
C VAL A 112 -7.10 13.60 9.46
N ARG A 113 -8.39 13.91 9.25
CA ARG A 113 -8.96 13.96 7.90
C ARG A 113 -8.48 15.21 7.20
N LEU A 114 -8.02 15.07 5.97
CA LEU A 114 -7.62 16.20 5.13
C LEU A 114 -8.84 16.74 4.38
N ASP A 115 -9.01 18.07 4.36
CA ASP A 115 -10.11 18.74 3.66
C ASP A 115 -9.97 18.61 2.14
N SER A 116 -8.73 18.63 1.64
CA SER A 116 -8.36 18.33 0.27
C SER A 116 -7.39 17.17 0.26
N ALA A 117 -7.69 16.13 -0.51
CA ALA A 117 -6.82 14.96 -0.64
C ALA A 117 -5.53 15.31 -1.39
N CYS A 118 -5.63 16.17 -2.42
CA CYS A 118 -4.48 16.55 -3.23
C CYS A 118 -4.74 17.86 -3.99
N ARG A 119 -3.68 18.65 -4.19
CA ARG A 119 -3.64 19.80 -5.09
C ARG A 119 -2.93 19.43 -6.38
N TYR A 120 -3.61 19.62 -7.51
CA TYR A 120 -3.10 19.33 -8.84
C TYR A 120 -2.73 20.60 -9.57
N ARG A 121 -1.58 20.60 -10.26
CA ARG A 121 -1.10 21.74 -11.01
C ARG A 121 -0.53 21.31 -12.37
N TRP A 122 -0.69 22.17 -13.36
CA TRP A 122 -0.12 22.05 -14.70
C TRP A 122 0.71 23.28 -15.05
N THR A 123 1.54 23.15 -16.07
CA THR A 123 2.44 24.24 -16.53
C THR A 123 1.68 25.39 -17.20
N ASP A 124 0.48 25.13 -17.70
CA ASP A 124 -0.43 26.17 -18.25
C ASP A 124 -1.10 27.05 -17.19
N GLY A 125 -0.81 26.81 -15.91
CA GLY A 125 -1.35 27.55 -14.77
C GLY A 125 -2.64 26.95 -14.19
N THR A 126 -3.19 25.91 -14.79
CA THR A 126 -4.38 25.22 -14.26
C THR A 126 -4.08 24.65 -12.86
N LEU A 127 -5.04 24.83 -11.95
CA LEU A 127 -5.01 24.33 -10.58
C LEU A 127 -6.37 23.70 -10.26
N ILE A 128 -6.35 22.48 -9.74
CA ILE A 128 -7.53 21.75 -9.27
C ILE A 128 -7.25 21.22 -7.86
N GLU A 129 -8.20 21.46 -6.93
CA GLU A 129 -8.20 20.86 -5.58
C GLU A 129 -9.06 19.60 -5.61
N GLU A 130 -8.58 18.52 -5.03
CA GLU A 130 -9.35 17.30 -4.84
C GLU A 130 -10.08 17.38 -3.48
N ASP A 131 -11.17 18.09 -3.49
CA ASP A 131 -12.04 18.35 -2.34
C ASP A 131 -13.48 17.86 -2.59
N ALA A 132 -14.39 18.21 -1.72
CA ALA A 132 -15.81 17.86 -1.87
C ALA A 132 -16.43 18.43 -3.16
N ALA A 133 -16.01 19.61 -3.62
CA ALA A 133 -16.53 20.24 -4.83
C ALA A 133 -16.03 19.49 -6.09
N PHE A 134 -14.79 19.02 -6.09
CA PHE A 134 -14.25 18.17 -7.16
C PHE A 134 -15.09 16.90 -7.32
N TRP A 135 -15.38 16.21 -6.22
CA TRP A 135 -16.14 14.96 -6.26
C TRP A 135 -17.62 15.14 -6.56
N ALA A 136 -18.19 16.33 -6.31
CA ALA A 136 -19.57 16.70 -6.67
C ALA A 136 -19.75 17.02 -8.16
N ARG A 137 -18.70 17.10 -8.97
CA ARG A 137 -18.78 17.31 -10.42
C ARG A 137 -19.58 16.18 -11.07
N PRO A 138 -20.47 16.46 -12.04
CA PRO A 138 -21.31 15.43 -12.66
C PRO A 138 -20.53 14.29 -13.32
N ASP A 139 -19.38 14.61 -13.94
CA ASP A 139 -18.50 13.65 -14.61
C ASP A 139 -17.79 12.74 -13.60
N ALA A 140 -17.31 13.28 -12.46
CA ALA A 140 -16.72 12.54 -11.36
C ALA A 140 -17.77 11.67 -10.67
N ALA A 141 -18.94 12.21 -10.31
CA ALA A 141 -20.05 11.48 -9.68
C ALA A 141 -20.47 10.26 -10.52
N GLY A 142 -20.58 10.41 -11.85
CA GLY A 142 -20.91 9.30 -12.75
C GLY A 142 -19.85 8.19 -12.78
N LEU A 143 -18.57 8.51 -12.55
CA LEU A 143 -17.52 7.50 -12.38
C LEU A 143 -17.67 6.82 -11.01
N LEU A 144 -17.91 7.59 -9.95
CA LEU A 144 -18.06 7.05 -8.59
C LEU A 144 -19.22 6.07 -8.49
N ASP A 145 -20.39 6.38 -9.10
CA ASP A 145 -21.53 5.46 -9.16
C ASP A 145 -21.19 4.15 -9.89
N HIS A 146 -20.42 4.25 -10.97
CA HIS A 146 -19.94 3.08 -11.67
C HIS A 146 -19.00 2.24 -10.79
N ALA A 147 -18.04 2.89 -10.15
CA ALA A 147 -17.01 2.26 -9.32
C ALA A 147 -17.57 1.68 -8.02
N ARG A 148 -18.64 2.29 -7.45
CA ARG A 148 -19.37 1.76 -6.28
C ARG A 148 -19.81 0.31 -6.51
N GLY A 149 -20.41 0.01 -7.67
CA GLY A 149 -20.81 -1.37 -7.97
C GLY A 149 -19.64 -2.35 -8.09
N ILE A 150 -18.48 -1.89 -8.57
CA ILE A 150 -17.25 -2.70 -8.60
C ILE A 150 -16.74 -2.93 -7.17
N TYR A 151 -16.75 -1.88 -6.34
CA TYR A 151 -16.33 -1.96 -4.94
C TYR A 151 -17.20 -2.95 -4.15
N GLU A 152 -18.53 -2.81 -4.21
CA GLU A 152 -19.48 -3.68 -3.51
C GLU A 152 -19.33 -5.16 -3.89
N LEU A 153 -19.06 -5.44 -5.16
CA LEU A 153 -18.79 -6.81 -5.60
C LEU A 153 -17.44 -7.31 -5.08
N SER A 154 -16.40 -6.44 -5.14
CA SER A 154 -15.03 -6.83 -4.84
C SER A 154 -14.76 -6.95 -3.35
N GLU A 155 -15.39 -6.12 -2.51
CA GLU A 155 -15.12 -6.03 -1.07
C GLU A 155 -15.38 -7.36 -0.36
N ASP A 156 -16.55 -7.95 -0.56
CA ASP A 156 -16.94 -9.19 0.09
C ASP A 156 -16.39 -10.45 -0.59
N THR A 157 -15.96 -10.34 -1.84
CA THR A 157 -15.46 -11.48 -2.62
C THR A 157 -13.94 -11.47 -2.72
N PHE A 158 -13.42 -10.65 -3.63
CA PHE A 158 -12.01 -10.65 -4.02
C PHE A 158 -11.10 -10.03 -2.96
N LEU A 159 -11.53 -8.94 -2.29
CA LEU A 159 -10.70 -8.22 -1.32
C LEU A 159 -10.72 -8.87 0.08
N ALA A 160 -11.81 -9.54 0.43
CA ALA A 160 -11.97 -10.16 1.75
C ALA A 160 -11.41 -11.59 1.82
N GLN A 161 -11.20 -12.26 0.70
CA GLN A 161 -10.83 -13.68 0.68
C GLN A 161 -9.76 -14.00 -0.37
N ALA A 162 -9.07 -15.13 -0.17
CA ALA A 162 -8.13 -15.64 -1.17
C ALA A 162 -8.88 -16.17 -2.41
N PRO A 163 -8.33 -15.98 -3.64
CA PRO A 163 -8.99 -16.37 -4.89
C PRO A 163 -9.39 -17.85 -4.98
N ASP A 164 -8.67 -18.74 -4.33
CA ASP A 164 -8.97 -20.18 -4.27
C ASP A 164 -10.20 -20.53 -3.40
N GLN A 165 -10.77 -19.55 -2.71
CA GLN A 165 -11.99 -19.70 -1.89
C GLN A 165 -13.21 -18.96 -2.46
N LEU A 166 -13.10 -18.32 -3.61
CA LEU A 166 -14.19 -17.56 -4.22
C LEU A 166 -15.48 -18.38 -4.40
N TRP A 167 -15.37 -19.69 -4.65
CA TRP A 167 -16.53 -20.59 -4.76
C TRP A 167 -17.36 -20.70 -3.46
N ARG A 168 -16.74 -20.43 -2.28
CA ARG A 168 -17.44 -20.40 -0.98
C ARG A 168 -18.35 -19.18 -0.82
N GLN A 169 -18.22 -18.20 -1.71
CA GLN A 169 -18.95 -16.94 -1.74
C GLN A 169 -20.23 -16.98 -2.57
N LEU A 170 -20.64 -18.15 -3.07
CA LEU A 170 -21.90 -18.31 -3.80
C LEU A 170 -23.10 -18.28 -2.81
N THR A 171 -23.25 -17.13 -2.12
CA THR A 171 -24.41 -16.84 -1.25
C THR A 171 -25.46 -16.07 -2.05
N LEU A 172 -26.73 -16.12 -1.61
CA LEU A 172 -27.83 -15.38 -2.25
C LEU A 172 -27.50 -13.87 -2.35
N ARG A 173 -26.89 -13.29 -1.32
CA ARG A 173 -26.45 -11.89 -1.29
C ARG A 173 -25.43 -11.61 -2.40
N ASN A 174 -24.45 -12.47 -2.58
CA ASN A 174 -23.42 -12.29 -3.61
C ASN A 174 -23.97 -12.57 -5.01
N LEU A 175 -24.97 -13.44 -5.18
CA LEU A 175 -25.65 -13.64 -6.45
C LEU A 175 -26.31 -12.35 -6.96
N VAL A 176 -26.95 -11.57 -6.08
CA VAL A 176 -27.50 -10.25 -6.45
C VAL A 176 -26.42 -9.28 -6.91
N ARG A 177 -25.23 -9.35 -6.31
CA ARG A 177 -24.07 -8.49 -6.67
C ARG A 177 -23.40 -8.90 -7.98
N LEU A 178 -23.60 -10.13 -8.47
CA LEU A 178 -23.10 -10.57 -9.77
C LEU A 178 -23.63 -9.71 -10.94
N ARG A 179 -24.72 -8.94 -10.75
CA ARG A 179 -25.16 -7.92 -11.72
C ARG A 179 -24.05 -6.91 -12.08
N HIS A 180 -23.06 -6.71 -11.20
CA HIS A 180 -21.91 -5.83 -11.43
C HIS A 180 -20.73 -6.53 -12.12
N LEU A 181 -20.80 -7.84 -12.34
CA LEU A 181 -19.74 -8.61 -13.01
C LEU A 181 -19.34 -8.04 -14.39
N PRO A 182 -20.27 -7.58 -15.25
CA PRO A 182 -19.89 -6.94 -16.51
C PRO A 182 -19.03 -5.68 -16.34
N LYS A 183 -19.20 -4.94 -15.23
CA LYS A 183 -18.37 -3.76 -14.92
C LYS A 183 -16.94 -4.18 -14.54
N LEU A 184 -16.79 -5.25 -13.78
CA LEU A 184 -15.49 -5.81 -13.38
C LEU A 184 -14.78 -6.48 -14.56
N ALA A 185 -15.53 -7.18 -15.41
CA ALA A 185 -15.02 -7.89 -16.59
C ALA A 185 -14.81 -6.99 -17.82
N ASN A 186 -14.92 -5.66 -17.68
CA ASN A 186 -14.70 -4.71 -18.76
C ASN A 186 -13.27 -4.87 -19.33
N PRO A 187 -13.12 -5.19 -20.63
CA PRO A 187 -11.80 -5.44 -21.23
C PRO A 187 -10.98 -4.17 -21.49
N ARG A 188 -11.59 -2.99 -21.27
CA ARG A 188 -10.92 -1.70 -21.51
C ARG A 188 -9.83 -1.43 -20.50
N THR A 189 -8.84 -0.65 -20.94
CA THR A 189 -7.87 -0.05 -20.01
C THR A 189 -8.50 1.13 -19.27
N LEU A 190 -7.91 1.49 -18.13
CA LEU A 190 -8.31 2.68 -17.38
C LEU A 190 -8.28 3.92 -18.28
N ALA A 191 -7.21 4.11 -19.07
CA ALA A 191 -7.07 5.25 -19.97
C ALA A 191 -8.18 5.30 -21.03
N SER A 192 -8.52 4.18 -21.65
CA SER A 192 -9.58 4.15 -22.67
C SER A 192 -10.97 4.44 -22.09
N ASP A 193 -11.23 4.07 -20.84
CA ASP A 193 -12.51 4.31 -20.19
C ASP A 193 -12.61 5.75 -19.66
N VAL A 194 -11.52 6.28 -19.10
CA VAL A 194 -11.42 7.69 -18.67
C VAL A 194 -11.60 8.65 -19.84
N ALA A 195 -10.94 8.41 -21.00
CA ALA A 195 -11.07 9.25 -22.20
C ALA A 195 -12.50 9.32 -22.74
N ARG A 196 -13.34 8.34 -22.46
CA ARG A 196 -14.76 8.33 -22.88
C ARG A 196 -15.66 9.13 -21.94
N ARG A 197 -15.24 9.31 -20.68
CA ARG A 197 -16.04 9.97 -19.64
C ARG A 197 -15.73 11.45 -19.52
N PHE A 198 -14.46 11.79 -19.57
CA PHE A 198 -13.98 13.14 -19.29
C PHE A 198 -13.58 13.85 -20.58
N ARG A 199 -14.16 15.03 -20.80
CA ARG A 199 -13.79 15.92 -21.91
C ARG A 199 -12.63 16.84 -21.54
N ASP A 200 -12.55 17.21 -20.27
CA ASP A 200 -11.47 18.02 -19.72
C ASP A 200 -10.21 17.14 -19.55
N PRO A 201 -9.11 17.44 -20.26
CA PRO A 201 -7.90 16.64 -20.22
C PRO A 201 -7.22 16.65 -18.85
N HIS A 202 -7.31 17.76 -18.11
CA HIS A 202 -6.75 17.87 -16.77
C HIS A 202 -7.47 16.94 -15.80
N VAL A 203 -8.81 16.95 -15.83
CA VAL A 203 -9.62 16.04 -15.00
C VAL A 203 -9.37 14.59 -15.41
N ALA A 204 -9.30 14.29 -16.70
CA ALA A 204 -8.95 12.95 -17.17
C ALA A 204 -7.60 12.49 -16.62
N GLN A 205 -6.59 13.35 -16.62
CA GLN A 205 -5.24 13.05 -16.12
C GLN A 205 -5.25 12.75 -14.61
N ILE A 206 -6.08 13.45 -13.81
CA ILE A 206 -6.28 13.14 -12.39
C ILE A 206 -6.75 11.68 -12.22
N PHE A 207 -7.74 11.24 -13.01
CA PHE A 207 -8.24 9.87 -12.91
C PHE A 207 -7.24 8.82 -13.43
N LEU A 208 -6.42 9.16 -14.41
CA LEU A 208 -5.33 8.28 -14.88
C LEU A 208 -4.26 8.06 -13.81
N ARG A 209 -3.98 9.07 -12.98
CA ARG A 209 -3.02 9.00 -11.89
C ARG A 209 -3.29 7.85 -10.93
N PHE A 210 -4.54 7.48 -10.70
CA PHE A 210 -4.88 6.44 -9.74
C PHE A 210 -4.28 5.05 -10.08
N ALA A 211 -3.86 4.80 -11.31
CA ALA A 211 -3.09 3.61 -11.66
C ALA A 211 -1.72 3.55 -10.94
N THR A 212 -1.13 4.71 -10.61
CA THR A 212 0.16 4.79 -9.92
C THR A 212 0.10 4.31 -8.48
N TYR A 213 -1.07 4.34 -7.82
CA TYR A 213 -1.28 3.77 -6.48
C TYR A 213 -0.94 2.28 -6.42
N ASN A 214 -0.96 1.62 -7.56
CA ASN A 214 -0.61 0.21 -7.71
C ASN A 214 0.64 0.00 -8.57
N GLY A 215 1.40 1.06 -8.78
CA GLY A 215 2.66 1.03 -9.51
C GLY A 215 2.53 0.62 -10.97
N SER A 216 1.44 1.01 -11.66
CA SER A 216 1.10 0.52 -12.98
C SER A 216 0.79 1.65 -13.97
N SER A 217 0.90 1.36 -15.28
CA SER A 217 0.54 2.30 -16.33
C SER A 217 -0.98 2.35 -16.52
N PRO A 218 -1.64 3.53 -16.53
CA PRO A 218 -3.07 3.64 -16.81
C PRO A 218 -3.46 3.14 -18.22
N TYR A 219 -2.49 3.14 -19.14
CA TYR A 219 -2.67 2.68 -20.52
C TYR A 219 -2.68 1.15 -20.66
N ARG A 220 -2.28 0.40 -19.59
CA ARG A 220 -2.21 -1.07 -19.52
C ARG A 220 -3.03 -1.66 -18.39
N THR A 221 -3.45 -0.84 -17.43
CA THR A 221 -4.23 -1.24 -16.25
C THR A 221 -5.70 -1.38 -16.61
N PRO A 222 -6.41 -2.42 -16.14
CA PRO A 222 -7.85 -2.61 -16.37
C PRO A 222 -8.68 -1.45 -15.83
N SER A 223 -9.81 -1.15 -16.48
CA SER A 223 -10.75 -0.10 -16.05
C SER A 223 -11.34 -0.33 -14.66
N ALA A 224 -11.38 -1.57 -14.18
CA ALA A 224 -11.81 -1.91 -12.82
C ALA A 224 -11.03 -1.15 -11.72
N PHE A 225 -9.83 -0.64 -12.01
CA PHE A 225 -9.05 0.18 -11.08
C PHE A 225 -9.68 1.56 -10.79
N GLN A 226 -10.79 1.92 -11.45
CA GLN A 226 -11.66 3.03 -11.04
C GLN A 226 -12.20 2.88 -9.61
N ILE A 227 -12.08 1.71 -9.01
CA ILE A 227 -12.35 1.49 -7.58
C ILE A 227 -11.47 2.37 -6.67
N ILE A 228 -10.24 2.73 -7.08
CA ILE A 228 -9.30 3.47 -6.23
C ILE A 228 -9.79 4.91 -5.98
N PRO A 229 -10.15 5.73 -6.99
CA PRO A 229 -10.74 7.05 -6.76
C PRO A 229 -12.06 6.96 -5.97
N PHE A 230 -12.87 5.92 -6.16
CA PHE A 230 -14.06 5.71 -5.34
C PHE A 230 -13.72 5.53 -3.85
N VAL A 231 -12.70 4.72 -3.53
CA VAL A 231 -12.25 4.50 -2.15
C VAL A 231 -11.78 5.82 -1.51
N GLU A 232 -11.06 6.66 -2.27
CA GLU A 232 -10.58 7.95 -1.77
C GLU A 232 -11.74 8.94 -1.55
N ALA A 233 -12.67 9.03 -2.50
CA ALA A 233 -13.85 9.88 -2.37
C ALA A 233 -14.78 9.46 -1.22
N GLU A 234 -15.04 8.17 -1.06
CA GLU A 234 -15.98 7.61 -0.08
C GLU A 234 -15.41 7.67 1.35
N PHE A 235 -14.16 7.24 1.53
CA PHE A 235 -13.56 7.10 2.86
C PHE A 235 -12.67 8.28 3.26
N GLY A 236 -12.37 9.17 2.33
CA GLY A 236 -11.51 10.34 2.53
C GLY A 236 -10.02 10.01 2.59
N ALA A 237 -9.25 11.08 2.59
CA ALA A 237 -7.81 11.09 2.75
C ALA A 237 -7.46 11.45 4.19
N TRP A 238 -6.60 10.66 4.84
CA TRP A 238 -6.25 10.82 6.25
C TRP A 238 -4.74 10.84 6.43
N TYR A 239 -4.31 11.65 7.39
CA TYR A 239 -2.95 11.68 7.90
C TYR A 239 -2.93 11.22 9.36
N VAL A 240 -1.83 10.66 9.82
CA VAL A 240 -1.64 10.31 11.24
C VAL A 240 -0.70 11.33 11.86
N ARG A 241 -1.17 12.10 12.84
CA ARG A 241 -0.32 13.04 13.56
C ARG A 241 0.84 12.32 14.25
N GLY A 242 2.03 12.88 14.17
CA GLY A 242 3.27 12.24 14.56
C GLY A 242 3.93 11.42 13.46
N GLY A 243 3.27 11.26 12.27
CA GLY A 243 3.77 10.57 11.09
C GLY A 243 3.12 9.21 10.84
N MET A 244 3.17 8.77 9.58
CA MET A 244 2.57 7.51 9.16
C MET A 244 3.22 6.29 9.84
N GLU A 245 4.49 6.41 10.29
CA GLU A 245 5.18 5.37 11.06
C GLU A 245 4.45 4.99 12.36
N ARG A 246 3.59 5.88 12.90
CA ARG A 246 2.77 5.60 14.08
C ARG A 246 1.82 4.43 13.85
N ILE A 247 1.37 4.21 12.61
CA ILE A 247 0.55 3.05 12.28
C ILE A 247 1.32 1.76 12.56
N ALA A 248 2.54 1.64 12.05
CA ALA A 248 3.34 0.44 12.24
C ALA A 248 3.75 0.26 13.71
N ALA A 249 4.11 1.35 14.40
CA ALA A 249 4.44 1.35 15.82
C ALA A 249 3.24 0.91 16.68
N GLY A 250 2.05 1.44 16.41
CA GLY A 250 0.82 1.05 17.11
C GLY A 250 0.45 -0.41 16.89
N VAL A 251 0.58 -0.94 15.66
CA VAL A 251 0.32 -2.37 15.39
C VAL A 251 1.40 -3.27 16.01
N ALA A 252 2.65 -2.82 16.09
CA ALA A 252 3.72 -3.55 16.78
C ALA A 252 3.43 -3.63 18.30
N ALA A 253 3.03 -2.52 18.92
CA ALA A 253 2.61 -2.48 20.32
C ALA A 253 1.41 -3.41 20.57
N LEU A 254 0.38 -3.35 19.72
CA LEU A 254 -0.78 -4.24 19.78
C LEU A 254 -0.37 -5.72 19.72
N ALA A 255 0.55 -6.09 18.83
CA ALA A 255 1.06 -7.46 18.73
C ALA A 255 1.81 -7.88 19.99
N GLN A 256 2.68 -7.03 20.54
CA GLN A 256 3.46 -7.30 21.76
C GLN A 256 2.58 -7.40 23.00
N GLU A 257 1.61 -6.49 23.16
CA GLU A 257 0.65 -6.53 24.28
C GLU A 257 -0.20 -7.80 24.28
N ASN A 258 -0.43 -8.39 23.11
CA ASN A 258 -1.12 -9.67 22.98
C ASN A 258 -0.17 -10.88 23.14
N GLY A 259 1.14 -10.65 23.34
CA GLY A 259 2.13 -11.69 23.64
C GLY A 259 3.00 -12.11 22.44
N THR A 260 3.01 -11.37 21.32
CA THR A 260 3.96 -11.63 20.23
C THR A 260 5.40 -11.32 20.67
N SER A 261 6.31 -12.28 20.52
CA SER A 261 7.76 -12.05 20.66
C SER A 261 8.32 -11.44 19.39
N ILE A 262 8.81 -10.20 19.42
CA ILE A 262 9.44 -9.53 18.28
C ILE A 262 10.96 -9.59 18.41
N ARG A 263 11.64 -10.19 17.43
CA ARG A 263 13.10 -10.32 17.36
C ARG A 263 13.62 -9.47 16.20
N LEU A 264 14.26 -8.35 16.54
CA LEU A 264 14.85 -7.40 15.59
C LEU A 264 16.28 -7.79 15.24
N GLY A 265 16.79 -7.32 14.09
CA GLY A 265 18.14 -7.61 13.60
C GLY A 265 18.33 -9.05 13.11
N VAL A 266 17.24 -9.80 12.90
CA VAL A 266 17.28 -11.22 12.51
C VAL A 266 16.79 -11.38 11.06
N THR A 267 17.70 -11.76 10.16
CA THR A 267 17.37 -12.08 8.76
C THR A 267 17.12 -13.59 8.62
N VAL A 268 15.86 -13.99 8.45
CA VAL A 268 15.54 -15.37 8.11
C VAL A 268 15.90 -15.59 6.64
N ASP A 269 16.82 -16.51 6.37
CA ASP A 269 17.32 -16.84 5.04
C ASP A 269 17.04 -18.30 4.63
N SER A 270 16.58 -19.14 5.56
CA SER A 270 16.26 -20.53 5.28
C SER A 270 14.96 -20.97 5.95
N ILE A 271 14.10 -21.63 5.18
CA ILE A 271 12.90 -22.34 5.65
C ILE A 271 12.95 -23.76 5.10
N ARG A 272 12.83 -24.75 5.97
CA ARG A 272 12.77 -26.17 5.62
C ARG A 272 11.53 -26.81 6.23
N ARG A 273 10.99 -27.82 5.54
CA ARG A 273 9.95 -28.67 6.17
C ARG A 273 10.60 -29.53 7.26
N ASP A 274 9.94 -29.60 8.41
CA ASP A 274 10.34 -30.43 9.54
C ASP A 274 9.08 -31.13 10.08
N GLY A 275 8.86 -32.36 9.62
CA GLY A 275 7.61 -33.07 9.84
C GLY A 275 6.38 -32.27 9.33
N PRO A 276 5.37 -32.06 10.18
CA PRO A 276 4.21 -31.24 9.82
C PRO A 276 4.50 -29.73 9.87
N GLY A 277 5.61 -29.31 10.50
CA GLY A 277 6.01 -27.92 10.70
C GLY A 277 7.14 -27.45 9.80
N PHE A 278 7.81 -26.38 10.26
CA PHE A 278 8.87 -25.66 9.54
C PHE A 278 10.03 -25.35 10.46
N ARG A 279 11.25 -25.64 10.05
CA ARG A 279 12.47 -25.19 10.71
C ARG A 279 13.03 -23.97 10.01
N LEU A 280 13.35 -22.94 10.76
CA LEU A 280 13.86 -21.66 10.27
C LEU A 280 15.32 -21.48 10.72
N ALA A 281 16.11 -20.79 9.88
CA ALA A 281 17.47 -20.41 10.21
C ALA A 281 17.82 -18.99 9.75
N ALA A 282 18.84 -18.42 10.39
CA ALA A 282 19.50 -17.17 10.04
C ALA A 282 21.01 -17.43 9.94
N GLY A 283 21.52 -17.64 8.72
CA GLY A 283 22.86 -18.17 8.50
C GLY A 283 23.03 -19.54 9.14
N LEU A 284 23.98 -19.65 10.07
CA LEU A 284 24.22 -20.88 10.84
C LEU A 284 23.37 -20.99 12.11
N THR A 285 22.63 -19.94 12.48
CA THR A 285 21.83 -19.92 13.69
C THR A 285 20.48 -20.58 13.46
N ASP A 286 20.19 -21.63 14.23
CA ASP A 286 18.88 -22.27 14.25
C ASP A 286 17.89 -21.37 15.02
N LEU A 287 16.80 -21.02 14.37
CA LEU A 287 15.74 -20.20 14.97
C LEU A 287 14.60 -21.03 15.58
N GLY A 288 14.66 -22.36 15.42
CA GLY A 288 13.69 -23.32 15.94
C GLY A 288 12.66 -23.81 14.92
N THR A 289 11.76 -24.66 15.42
CA THR A 289 10.68 -25.28 14.64
C THR A 289 9.34 -24.68 15.02
N PHE A 290 8.51 -24.41 14.01
CA PHE A 290 7.19 -23.76 14.11
C PHE A 290 6.12 -24.59 13.41
N ASP A 291 4.90 -24.59 13.95
CA ASP A 291 3.76 -25.29 13.36
C ASP A 291 3.21 -24.54 12.12
N GLY A 292 3.46 -23.23 12.02
CA GLY A 292 3.06 -22.41 10.87
C GLY A 292 4.02 -21.27 10.60
N VAL A 293 3.99 -20.75 9.36
CA VAL A 293 4.83 -19.63 8.93
C VAL A 293 4.00 -18.61 8.15
N VAL A 294 4.09 -17.34 8.55
CA VAL A 294 3.63 -16.17 7.79
C VAL A 294 4.84 -15.43 7.25
N CYS A 295 4.92 -15.25 5.93
CA CYS A 295 5.99 -14.52 5.28
C CYS A 295 5.48 -13.17 4.75
N ASN A 296 6.00 -12.07 5.30
CA ASN A 296 5.71 -10.70 4.89
C ASN A 296 6.83 -10.07 4.04
N ARG A 297 7.78 -10.87 3.56
CA ARG A 297 8.73 -10.44 2.53
C ARG A 297 8.00 -10.25 1.20
N ASP A 298 8.60 -9.52 0.29
CA ASP A 298 8.11 -9.47 -1.10
C ASP A 298 7.92 -10.88 -1.66
N ALA A 299 6.65 -11.25 -1.95
CA ALA A 299 6.31 -12.62 -2.32
C ALA A 299 6.94 -13.06 -3.65
N VAL A 300 7.23 -12.11 -4.56
CA VAL A 300 7.89 -12.38 -5.84
C VAL A 300 9.36 -12.77 -5.58
N ALA A 301 10.06 -12.00 -4.75
CA ALA A 301 11.45 -12.29 -4.38
C ALA A 301 11.55 -13.56 -3.52
N ALA A 302 10.74 -13.65 -2.46
CA ALA A 302 10.81 -14.74 -1.49
C ALA A 302 10.42 -16.11 -2.09
N THR A 303 9.58 -16.13 -3.12
CA THR A 303 9.30 -17.36 -3.85
C THR A 303 10.55 -17.89 -4.59
N GLY A 304 11.46 -17.01 -4.99
CA GLY A 304 12.70 -17.39 -5.67
C GLY A 304 13.82 -17.84 -4.74
N ASP A 305 13.93 -17.25 -3.55
CA ASP A 305 15.11 -17.39 -2.69
C ASP A 305 14.85 -18.02 -1.31
N LEU A 306 13.64 -17.89 -0.73
CA LEU A 306 13.37 -18.25 0.66
C LEU A 306 12.61 -19.57 0.82
N LEU A 307 11.71 -19.91 -0.11
CA LEU A 307 10.93 -21.13 -0.01
C LEU A 307 11.82 -22.39 -0.05
N PRO A 308 11.37 -23.53 0.55
CA PRO A 308 12.05 -24.82 0.34
C PRO A 308 12.20 -25.12 -1.17
N ASP A 309 13.32 -25.70 -1.58
CA ASP A 309 13.74 -25.87 -3.00
C ASP A 309 12.64 -26.39 -3.92
N LYS A 310 11.87 -27.38 -3.46
CA LYS A 310 10.72 -27.94 -4.20
C LYS A 310 9.68 -26.90 -4.61
N PHE A 311 9.54 -25.81 -3.85
CA PHE A 311 8.52 -24.78 -4.02
C PHE A 311 9.09 -23.49 -4.61
N ARG A 312 10.41 -23.39 -4.80
CA ARG A 312 11.04 -22.22 -5.43
C ARG A 312 10.56 -22.06 -6.87
N ARG A 313 10.29 -20.83 -7.23
CA ARG A 313 9.91 -20.43 -8.60
C ARG A 313 10.57 -19.11 -8.92
N GLN A 314 11.21 -19.05 -10.08
CA GLN A 314 11.73 -17.78 -10.59
C GLN A 314 10.58 -16.81 -10.91
N PRO A 315 10.78 -15.51 -10.73
CA PRO A 315 9.83 -14.52 -11.18
C PRO A 315 9.49 -14.70 -12.67
N ASN A 316 8.23 -14.54 -13.03
CA ASN A 316 7.79 -14.69 -14.41
C ASN A 316 8.36 -13.55 -15.28
N PRO A 317 9.25 -13.82 -16.26
CA PRO A 317 9.89 -12.80 -17.07
C PRO A 317 8.91 -12.07 -18.02
N ALA A 318 7.75 -12.67 -18.31
CA ALA A 318 6.71 -12.07 -19.15
C ALA A 318 5.87 -11.02 -18.41
N ARG A 319 6.13 -10.79 -17.11
CA ARG A 319 5.41 -9.81 -16.30
C ARG A 319 6.30 -8.63 -15.95
N ASP A 320 5.76 -7.43 -16.19
CA ASP A 320 6.45 -6.23 -15.76
C ASP A 320 6.51 -6.15 -14.23
N PRO A 321 7.65 -5.72 -13.67
CA PRO A 321 7.67 -5.24 -12.29
C PRO A 321 6.78 -3.99 -12.19
N SER A 322 6.18 -3.76 -11.03
CA SER A 322 5.56 -2.48 -10.75
C SER A 322 6.61 -1.36 -10.78
N MET A 323 6.17 -0.13 -10.94
CA MET A 323 7.05 1.01 -10.76
C MET A 323 7.73 0.96 -9.39
N SER A 324 8.91 1.53 -9.35
CA SER A 324 9.62 1.98 -8.16
C SER A 324 9.43 3.49 -8.00
N GLY A 325 10.23 4.12 -7.16
CA GLY A 325 10.26 5.55 -6.95
C GLY A 325 11.69 6.08 -6.89
N PHE A 326 11.89 7.30 -7.33
CA PHE A 326 13.01 8.13 -6.93
C PHE A 326 12.47 9.16 -5.94
N VAL A 327 12.99 9.13 -4.71
CA VAL A 327 12.50 9.98 -3.61
C VAL A 327 13.59 10.96 -3.21
N MET A 328 13.21 12.22 -3.08
CA MET A 328 14.05 13.26 -2.51
C MET A 328 13.41 13.75 -1.21
N LEU A 329 14.14 13.67 -0.12
CA LEU A 329 13.77 14.27 1.16
C LEU A 329 14.51 15.60 1.24
N LEU A 330 13.76 16.69 1.31
CA LEU A 330 14.31 18.03 1.35
C LEU A 330 13.86 18.74 2.63
N GLY A 331 14.81 19.22 3.43
CA GLY A 331 14.53 20.21 4.46
C GLY A 331 14.59 21.60 3.81
N VAL A 332 13.51 22.35 3.87
CA VAL A 332 13.34 23.61 3.14
C VAL A 332 13.08 24.75 4.10
N ARG A 333 13.88 25.82 4.03
CA ARG A 333 13.70 27.04 4.82
C ARG A 333 12.53 27.86 4.29
N GLY A 334 11.73 28.43 5.22
CA GLY A 334 10.57 29.26 4.87
C GLY A 334 9.35 28.42 4.52
N HIS A 335 8.35 29.10 3.93
CA HIS A 335 7.07 28.50 3.56
C HIS A 335 6.81 28.66 2.07
N THR A 336 6.07 27.71 1.51
CA THR A 336 5.68 27.67 0.09
C THR A 336 4.15 27.68 0.00
N PRO A 337 3.47 28.86 0.06
CA PRO A 337 2.01 28.95 0.13
C PRO A 337 1.27 28.30 -1.05
N GLN A 338 1.95 28.15 -2.18
CA GLN A 338 1.41 27.55 -3.39
C GLN A 338 1.11 26.04 -3.23
N LEU A 339 1.70 25.39 -2.22
CA LEU A 339 1.56 23.96 -1.99
C LEU A 339 0.64 23.65 -0.80
N ALA A 340 -0.15 22.59 -0.93
CA ALA A 340 -0.96 21.99 0.12
C ALA A 340 -0.19 20.85 0.81
N HIS A 341 -0.87 20.05 1.67
CA HIS A 341 -0.27 18.87 2.27
C HIS A 341 0.22 17.87 1.20
N HIS A 342 -0.64 17.56 0.23
CA HIS A 342 -0.29 16.74 -0.93
C HIS A 342 -0.44 17.54 -2.21
N ASN A 343 0.52 17.38 -3.11
CA ASN A 343 0.54 18.09 -4.38
C ASN A 343 1.01 17.18 -5.49
N ILE A 344 0.46 17.35 -6.69
CA ILE A 344 0.95 16.73 -7.91
C ILE A 344 1.17 17.80 -8.96
N LEU A 345 2.40 17.88 -9.42
CA LEU A 345 2.82 18.68 -10.55
C LEU A 345 2.87 17.76 -11.76
N PHE A 346 1.88 17.85 -12.63
CA PHE A 346 1.72 16.90 -13.72
C PHE A 346 2.73 17.10 -14.87
N SER A 347 3.15 15.99 -15.48
CA SER A 347 3.83 15.96 -16.76
C SER A 347 2.89 16.47 -17.86
N ASP A 348 3.44 17.23 -18.83
CA ASP A 348 2.68 17.73 -19.98
C ASP A 348 2.44 16.63 -21.02
N ASP A 349 3.34 15.62 -21.09
CA ASP A 349 3.17 14.41 -21.90
C ASP A 349 3.08 13.16 -21.02
N TYR A 350 1.88 12.95 -20.47
CA TYR A 350 1.64 11.85 -19.53
C TYR A 350 1.77 10.45 -20.17
N PRO A 351 1.36 10.19 -21.42
CA PRO A 351 1.64 8.92 -22.09
C PRO A 351 3.14 8.63 -22.21
N ARG A 352 3.95 9.65 -22.52
CA ARG A 352 5.39 9.51 -22.66
C ARG A 352 6.07 9.11 -21.36
N GLU A 353 5.62 9.67 -20.23
CA GLU A 353 6.12 9.27 -18.91
C GLU A 353 6.03 7.75 -18.71
N PHE A 354 4.89 7.13 -19.03
CA PHE A 354 4.72 5.69 -18.87
C PHE A 354 5.44 4.86 -19.93
N ALA A 355 5.63 5.38 -21.13
CA ALA A 355 6.47 4.75 -22.15
C ALA A 355 7.96 4.73 -21.71
N ASP A 356 8.47 5.82 -21.13
CA ASP A 356 9.82 5.85 -20.57
C ASP A 356 9.98 4.83 -19.44
N LEU A 357 9.01 4.74 -18.50
CA LEU A 357 9.06 3.86 -17.34
C LEU A 357 8.97 2.37 -17.68
N PHE A 358 8.09 1.97 -18.60
CA PHE A 358 7.77 0.56 -18.86
C PHE A 358 8.35 0.01 -20.16
N ASP A 359 8.46 0.82 -21.22
CA ASP A 359 8.98 0.40 -22.51
C ASP A 359 10.48 0.66 -22.61
N ALA A 360 10.89 1.92 -22.42
CA ALA A 360 12.30 2.31 -22.43
C ALA A 360 13.04 1.91 -21.14
N ARG A 361 12.30 1.64 -20.06
CA ARG A 361 12.82 1.24 -18.72
C ARG A 361 13.86 2.21 -18.18
N ARG A 362 13.60 3.49 -18.34
CA ARG A 362 14.42 4.60 -17.85
C ARG A 362 13.55 5.62 -17.10
N PRO A 363 14.14 6.47 -16.24
CA PRO A 363 13.41 7.58 -15.64
C PRO A 363 12.84 8.52 -16.69
N ALA A 364 11.63 9.01 -16.43
CA ALA A 364 10.96 9.94 -17.35
C ALA A 364 11.76 11.23 -17.51
N VAL A 365 11.82 11.76 -18.72
CA VAL A 365 12.48 13.04 -19.02
C VAL A 365 11.73 14.20 -18.37
N GLU A 366 10.40 14.17 -18.45
CA GLU A 366 9.50 15.14 -17.80
C GLU A 366 8.57 14.40 -16.84
N PRO A 367 9.04 14.11 -15.60
CA PRO A 367 8.23 13.33 -14.67
C PRO A 367 7.08 14.15 -14.10
N THR A 368 5.98 13.49 -13.79
CA THR A 368 5.02 13.95 -12.80
C THR A 368 5.67 13.93 -11.43
N VAL A 369 5.58 15.02 -10.70
CA VAL A 369 6.21 15.17 -9.37
C VAL A 369 5.14 15.20 -8.30
N TYR A 370 5.19 14.23 -7.40
CA TYR A 370 4.39 14.23 -6.17
C TYR A 370 5.19 14.88 -5.04
N ILE A 371 4.55 15.80 -4.29
CA ILE A 371 5.15 16.47 -3.14
C ILE A 371 4.22 16.35 -1.94
N ALA A 372 4.70 15.78 -0.84
CA ALA A 372 4.01 15.81 0.44
C ALA A 372 4.75 16.70 1.44
N LEU A 373 3.99 17.60 2.08
CA LEU A 373 4.47 18.51 3.12
C LEU A 373 3.72 18.19 4.42
N SER A 374 4.17 17.17 5.13
CA SER A 374 3.46 16.75 6.36
C SER A 374 3.50 17.82 7.46
N ALA A 375 4.52 18.69 7.47
CA ALA A 375 4.60 19.85 8.38
C ALA A 375 3.41 20.83 8.24
N ARG A 376 2.66 20.81 7.14
CA ARG A 376 1.42 21.60 6.98
C ARG A 376 0.32 21.19 7.94
N THR A 377 0.20 19.91 8.25
CA THR A 377 -0.80 19.35 9.16
C THR A 377 -0.20 19.05 10.53
N ASP A 378 1.10 18.80 10.58
CA ASP A 378 1.85 18.39 11.77
C ASP A 378 3.16 19.17 11.86
N PRO A 379 3.13 20.40 12.46
CA PRO A 379 4.30 21.30 12.48
C PRO A 379 5.55 20.69 13.08
N ASP A 380 5.43 19.71 13.98
CA ASP A 380 6.58 19.05 14.64
C ASP A 380 7.41 18.16 13.69
N ARG A 381 7.00 18.05 12.42
CA ARG A 381 7.74 17.30 11.40
C ARG A 381 8.93 18.07 10.81
N ALA A 382 9.02 19.38 11.08
CA ALA A 382 10.13 20.24 10.63
C ALA A 382 10.52 21.23 11.73
N PRO A 383 11.75 21.75 11.74
CA PRO A 383 12.12 22.87 12.60
C PRO A 383 11.24 24.11 12.33
N ALA A 384 11.05 24.95 13.35
CA ALA A 384 10.26 26.18 13.23
C ALA A 384 10.73 27.02 12.02
N GLY A 385 9.77 27.52 11.23
CA GLY A 385 10.04 28.29 10.02
C GLY A 385 10.57 27.47 8.83
N HIS A 386 10.44 26.15 8.86
CA HIS A 386 10.87 25.26 7.79
C HIS A 386 9.75 24.31 7.37
N GLU A 387 9.92 23.66 6.23
CA GLU A 387 9.04 22.62 5.68
C GLU A 387 9.84 21.35 5.37
N ASN A 388 9.23 20.19 5.63
CA ASN A 388 9.76 18.90 5.24
C ASN A 388 9.11 18.46 3.91
N TRP A 389 9.86 18.47 2.83
CA TRP A 389 9.36 18.06 1.53
C TRP A 389 9.73 16.60 1.26
N PHE A 390 8.71 15.75 1.14
CA PHE A 390 8.86 14.44 0.53
C PHE A 390 8.50 14.57 -0.94
N VAL A 391 9.48 14.52 -1.82
CA VAL A 391 9.33 14.63 -3.26
C VAL A 391 9.51 13.24 -3.87
N LEU A 392 8.51 12.75 -4.61
CA LEU A 392 8.57 11.46 -5.27
C LEU A 392 8.25 11.62 -6.75
N VAL A 393 9.06 11.02 -7.59
CA VAL A 393 8.76 10.77 -8.99
C VAL A 393 8.75 9.27 -9.25
N ASN A 394 7.89 8.83 -10.16
CA ASN A 394 7.86 7.45 -10.59
C ASN A 394 9.20 7.08 -11.25
N ALA A 395 9.72 5.93 -10.89
CA ALA A 395 10.95 5.39 -11.46
C ALA A 395 10.73 3.95 -11.96
N PRO A 396 11.46 3.51 -12.98
CA PRO A 396 11.41 2.10 -13.37
C PRO A 396 11.99 1.25 -12.24
N ALA A 397 11.52 0.01 -12.10
CA ALA A 397 12.25 -0.97 -11.31
C ALA A 397 13.66 -1.14 -11.89
N GLU A 398 14.61 -1.63 -11.06
CA GLU A 398 15.99 -1.83 -11.55
C GLU A 398 16.03 -2.51 -12.91
N SER A 399 16.72 -1.89 -13.84
CA SER A 399 16.93 -2.38 -15.21
C SER A 399 18.40 -2.22 -15.60
N PRO A 400 18.94 -3.07 -16.45
CA PRO A 400 20.35 -3.03 -16.85
C PRO A 400 20.77 -1.72 -17.58
N GLY A 401 19.80 -0.94 -18.07
CA GLY A 401 20.07 0.25 -18.90
C GLY A 401 20.19 1.57 -18.16
N PHE A 402 20.06 1.58 -16.81
CA PHE A 402 20.12 2.82 -16.04
C PHE A 402 20.77 2.57 -14.66
N ASP A 403 21.88 3.28 -14.39
CA ASP A 403 22.63 3.19 -13.13
C ASP A 403 22.30 4.37 -12.22
N TRP A 404 21.50 4.12 -11.20
CA TRP A 404 21.15 5.12 -10.20
C TRP A 404 22.35 5.59 -9.35
N THR A 405 23.45 4.85 -9.32
CA THR A 405 24.63 5.23 -8.54
C THR A 405 25.32 6.46 -9.13
N SER A 406 25.38 6.51 -10.46
CA SER A 406 25.98 7.62 -11.20
C SER A 406 24.99 8.71 -11.59
N GLU A 407 23.71 8.38 -11.77
CA GLU A 407 22.72 9.27 -12.40
C GLU A 407 21.80 10.00 -11.40
N ALA A 408 21.80 9.59 -10.12
CA ALA A 408 20.83 10.09 -9.14
C ALA A 408 20.91 11.61 -8.93
N ASP A 409 22.12 12.17 -8.81
CA ASP A 409 22.30 13.60 -8.61
C ASP A 409 21.83 14.41 -9.82
N GLY A 410 22.20 13.99 -11.04
CA GLY A 410 21.74 14.64 -12.28
C GLY A 410 20.23 14.57 -12.45
N TYR A 411 19.62 13.45 -12.06
CA TYR A 411 18.18 13.31 -12.11
C TYR A 411 17.47 14.15 -11.04
N ALA A 412 18.06 14.30 -9.86
CA ALA A 412 17.56 15.21 -8.82
C ALA A 412 17.50 16.67 -9.31
N GLU A 413 18.54 17.13 -9.98
CA GLU A 413 18.54 18.49 -10.55
C GLU A 413 17.44 18.67 -11.61
N ARG A 414 17.20 17.66 -12.45
CA ARG A 414 16.07 17.66 -13.41
C ARG A 414 14.71 17.76 -12.70
N VAL A 415 14.52 17.05 -11.59
CA VAL A 415 13.29 17.14 -10.79
C VAL A 415 13.14 18.54 -10.19
N LEU A 416 14.23 19.16 -9.71
CA LEU A 416 14.21 20.53 -9.20
C LEU A 416 13.89 21.54 -10.31
N ASP A 417 14.40 21.37 -11.55
CA ASP A 417 14.04 22.18 -12.72
C ASP A 417 12.56 22.05 -13.03
N ARG A 418 12.03 20.82 -12.97
CA ARG A 418 10.59 20.59 -13.16
C ARG A 418 9.75 21.33 -12.11
N ILE A 419 10.12 21.28 -10.84
CA ILE A 419 9.43 22.03 -9.76
C ILE A 419 9.51 23.54 -10.02
N ALA A 420 10.65 24.06 -10.48
CA ALA A 420 10.83 25.47 -10.80
C ALA A 420 9.92 25.95 -11.94
N ALA A 421 9.62 25.08 -12.92
CA ALA A 421 8.68 25.37 -14.01
C ALA A 421 7.24 25.65 -13.51
N PHE A 422 6.87 25.16 -12.32
CA PHE A 422 5.59 25.47 -11.65
C PHE A 422 5.63 26.73 -10.79
N GLY A 423 6.66 27.60 -10.97
CA GLY A 423 6.77 28.90 -10.31
C GLY A 423 7.47 28.86 -8.93
N ILE A 424 8.05 27.71 -8.53
CA ILE A 424 8.81 27.56 -7.28
C ILE A 424 10.31 27.63 -7.60
N ARG A 425 10.76 28.81 -8.01
CA ARG A 425 12.13 29.01 -8.58
C ARG A 425 13.22 29.11 -7.53
N ASP A 426 12.88 29.54 -6.31
CA ASP A 426 13.80 29.77 -5.20
C ASP A 426 14.07 28.52 -4.34
N LEU A 427 13.53 27.37 -4.73
CA LEU A 427 13.62 26.14 -3.93
C LEU A 427 15.07 25.73 -3.63
N ARG A 428 15.96 25.78 -4.64
CA ARG A 428 17.37 25.39 -4.47
C ARG A 428 18.09 26.16 -3.37
N GLU A 429 17.85 27.47 -3.30
CA GLU A 429 18.46 28.35 -2.31
C GLU A 429 17.92 28.13 -0.90
N ARG A 430 16.74 27.58 -0.79
CA ARG A 430 16.06 27.28 0.47
C ARG A 430 16.33 25.89 1.01
N ILE A 431 16.90 24.97 0.21
CA ILE A 431 17.23 23.62 0.69
C ILE A 431 18.37 23.69 1.71
N VAL A 432 18.12 23.24 2.93
CA VAL A 432 19.08 23.18 4.03
C VAL A 432 19.65 21.78 4.27
N CYS A 433 18.95 20.76 3.88
CA CYS A 433 19.44 19.38 3.83
C CYS A 433 18.69 18.57 2.80
N ARG A 434 19.35 17.56 2.23
CA ARG A 434 18.75 16.65 1.25
C ARG A 434 19.22 15.22 1.41
N ARG A 435 18.35 14.27 1.07
CA ARG A 435 18.65 12.83 0.98
C ARG A 435 17.84 12.21 -0.15
N PHE A 436 18.46 11.28 -0.90
CA PHE A 436 17.79 10.56 -1.99
C PHE A 436 17.61 9.08 -1.64
N PHE A 437 16.51 8.50 -2.17
CA PHE A 437 16.28 7.07 -2.19
C PHE A 437 15.92 6.65 -3.61
N THR A 438 16.64 5.66 -4.09
CA THR A 438 16.56 5.11 -5.44
C THR A 438 15.89 3.74 -5.42
N PRO A 439 15.51 3.16 -6.56
CA PRO A 439 15.07 1.77 -6.66
C PRO A 439 16.04 0.76 -6.02
N ALA A 440 17.36 1.01 -6.13
CA ALA A 440 18.37 0.17 -5.49
C ALA A 440 18.31 0.25 -3.95
N ASP A 441 17.99 1.42 -3.39
CA ASP A 441 17.79 1.59 -1.95
C ASP A 441 16.56 0.80 -1.46
N PHE A 442 15.43 0.86 -2.19
CA PHE A 442 14.23 0.08 -1.87
C PHE A 442 14.48 -1.42 -1.94
N LYS A 443 15.21 -1.89 -2.96
CA LYS A 443 15.62 -3.30 -3.05
C LYS A 443 16.45 -3.72 -1.85
N ARG A 444 17.44 -2.92 -1.47
CA ARG A 444 18.36 -3.21 -0.36
C ARG A 444 17.65 -3.17 1.00
N ARG A 445 16.77 -2.17 1.21
CA ARG A 445 16.06 -1.96 2.47
C ARG A 445 14.92 -2.96 2.68
N ASP A 446 14.10 -3.17 1.65
CA ASP A 446 12.83 -3.89 1.77
C ASP A 446 12.89 -5.31 1.19
N LEU A 447 14.03 -5.72 0.61
CA LEU A 447 14.19 -6.97 -0.15
C LEU A 447 13.13 -7.11 -1.25
N SER A 448 12.71 -5.98 -1.84
CA SER A 448 11.72 -5.96 -2.91
C SER A 448 12.32 -6.45 -4.23
N TRP A 449 11.50 -7.18 -4.99
CA TRP A 449 11.94 -7.68 -6.30
C TRP A 449 12.28 -6.52 -7.25
N ARG A 450 13.56 -6.41 -7.63
CA ARG A 450 14.08 -5.35 -8.50
C ARG A 450 13.78 -3.91 -8.01
N GLY A 451 13.61 -3.72 -6.70
CA GLY A 451 13.24 -2.44 -6.15
C GLY A 451 11.79 -2.00 -6.43
N ALA A 452 10.95 -2.85 -7.01
CA ALA A 452 9.55 -2.58 -7.26
C ALA A 452 8.76 -2.37 -5.95
N LEU A 453 7.86 -1.37 -5.91
CA LEU A 453 7.12 -1.04 -4.69
C LEU A 453 6.00 -2.04 -4.39
N TYR A 454 5.42 -2.68 -5.43
CA TYR A 454 4.20 -3.50 -5.33
C TYR A 454 4.34 -4.90 -5.97
N GLY A 455 5.57 -5.38 -6.20
CA GLY A 455 5.83 -6.64 -6.89
C GLY A 455 5.54 -6.53 -8.39
N TYR A 456 4.62 -7.33 -8.93
CA TYR A 456 4.19 -7.21 -10.34
C TYR A 456 3.26 -6.02 -10.59
N ALA A 457 3.42 -5.36 -11.74
CA ALA A 457 2.47 -4.39 -12.25
C ALA A 457 1.12 -5.05 -12.58
N SER A 458 0.05 -4.26 -12.44
CA SER A 458 -1.31 -4.73 -12.76
C SER A 458 -1.67 -4.44 -14.22
N HIS A 459 -0.88 -4.96 -15.15
CA HIS A 459 -1.10 -4.84 -16.59
C HIS A 459 -1.91 -6.04 -17.12
N GLY A 460 -2.89 -5.76 -17.98
CA GLY A 460 -3.76 -6.76 -18.59
C GLY A 460 -5.01 -7.10 -17.76
N ALA A 461 -6.05 -7.58 -18.43
CA ALA A 461 -7.41 -7.75 -17.89
C ALA A 461 -7.49 -8.66 -16.65
N LEU A 462 -6.62 -9.68 -16.55
CA LEU A 462 -6.61 -10.64 -15.46
C LEU A 462 -5.52 -10.35 -14.41
N SER A 463 -4.90 -9.18 -14.44
CA SER A 463 -3.74 -8.85 -13.59
C SER A 463 -4.02 -8.96 -12.10
N ALA A 464 -5.25 -8.68 -11.65
CA ALA A 464 -5.66 -8.82 -10.26
C ALA A 464 -5.54 -10.28 -9.75
N PHE A 465 -5.83 -11.28 -10.61
CA PHE A 465 -5.72 -12.71 -10.31
C PHE A 465 -4.31 -13.25 -10.44
N HIS A 466 -3.42 -12.48 -11.01
CA HIS A 466 -2.04 -12.89 -11.29
C HIS A 466 -1.04 -12.49 -10.20
N ARG A 467 -1.47 -11.86 -9.13
CA ARG A 467 -0.59 -11.62 -7.98
C ARG A 467 -0.19 -12.93 -7.30
N PRO A 468 1.00 -13.03 -6.69
CA PRO A 468 1.35 -14.19 -5.90
C PRO A 468 0.23 -14.52 -4.91
N PRO A 469 -0.22 -15.78 -4.84
CA PRO A 469 -1.30 -16.19 -3.95
C PRO A 469 -0.86 -16.12 -2.49
N VAL A 470 -1.80 -15.95 -1.57
CA VAL A 470 -1.54 -16.03 -0.12
C VAL A 470 -0.98 -17.39 0.27
N SER A 471 -1.53 -18.48 -0.26
CA SER A 471 -1.11 -19.85 0.06
C SER A 471 -0.22 -20.44 -1.05
N VAL A 472 0.78 -21.21 -0.67
CA VAL A 472 1.62 -21.96 -1.61
C VAL A 472 1.06 -23.38 -1.76
N ARG A 473 0.68 -23.75 -2.99
CA ARG A 473 0.11 -25.09 -3.27
C ARG A 473 1.09 -26.20 -2.86
N GLY A 474 0.60 -27.13 -2.04
CA GLY A 474 1.40 -28.26 -1.53
C GLY A 474 2.29 -27.90 -0.34
N LEU A 475 2.18 -26.68 0.21
CA LEU A 475 2.90 -26.24 1.41
C LEU A 475 1.92 -25.78 2.48
N PRO A 476 1.10 -26.69 3.08
CA PRO A 476 0.17 -26.33 4.12
C PRO A 476 0.89 -25.76 5.34
N GLY A 477 0.28 -24.77 6.02
CA GLY A 477 0.88 -24.06 7.14
C GLY A 477 1.83 -22.92 6.76
N PHE A 478 1.99 -22.63 5.46
CA PHE A 478 2.74 -21.46 4.99
C PHE A 478 1.84 -20.48 4.25
N CYS A 479 1.98 -19.18 4.57
CA CYS A 479 1.27 -18.10 3.89
C CYS A 479 2.19 -16.91 3.60
N PHE A 480 1.96 -16.25 2.45
CA PHE A 480 2.43 -14.90 2.19
C PHE A 480 1.40 -13.87 2.68
N VAL A 481 1.87 -12.71 3.18
CA VAL A 481 1.06 -11.52 3.45
C VAL A 481 1.79 -10.27 2.99
N GLY A 482 1.07 -9.17 2.79
CA GLY A 482 1.68 -7.88 2.43
C GLY A 482 1.36 -7.41 1.02
N GLY A 483 2.06 -6.35 0.57
CA GLY A 483 1.68 -5.61 -0.63
C GLY A 483 2.05 -6.26 -1.97
N ALA A 484 2.95 -7.25 -1.99
CA ALA A 484 3.36 -7.97 -3.20
C ALA A 484 2.55 -9.25 -3.43
N THR A 485 1.63 -9.59 -2.54
CA THR A 485 0.71 -10.73 -2.65
C THR A 485 -0.75 -10.27 -2.72
N HIS A 486 -1.69 -11.21 -2.86
CA HIS A 486 -3.13 -10.92 -2.85
C HIS A 486 -3.58 -10.28 -1.51
N PRO A 487 -4.49 -9.28 -1.51
CA PRO A 487 -5.12 -8.63 -2.65
C PRO A 487 -4.28 -7.53 -3.31
N GLY A 488 -3.21 -7.03 -2.70
CA GLY A 488 -2.33 -6.04 -3.29
C GLY A 488 -1.69 -5.07 -2.31
N GLY A 489 -1.11 -3.98 -2.85
CA GLY A 489 -0.42 -2.94 -2.10
C GLY A 489 -1.32 -1.83 -1.56
N GLY A 490 -0.75 -0.98 -0.70
CA GLY A 490 -1.44 0.05 0.07
C GLY A 490 -1.87 -0.44 1.45
N ILE A 491 -1.93 0.45 2.43
CA ILE A 491 -2.25 0.11 3.84
C ILE A 491 -3.52 -0.73 3.96
N PRO A 492 -4.66 -0.36 3.31
CA PRO A 492 -5.90 -1.13 3.41
C PRO A 492 -5.75 -2.57 2.92
N LEU A 493 -5.18 -2.76 1.75
CA LEU A 493 -5.05 -4.10 1.15
C LEU A 493 -4.03 -4.96 1.89
N VAL A 494 -2.99 -4.36 2.48
CA VAL A 494 -2.02 -5.06 3.33
C VAL A 494 -2.70 -5.56 4.62
N LEU A 495 -3.59 -4.79 5.23
CA LEU A 495 -4.38 -5.22 6.40
C LEU A 495 -5.34 -6.37 6.05
N ARG A 496 -5.96 -6.33 4.86
CA ARG A 496 -6.78 -7.43 4.33
C ARG A 496 -5.94 -8.69 4.07
N SER A 497 -4.76 -8.54 3.44
CA SER A 497 -3.83 -9.64 3.22
C SER A 497 -3.43 -10.33 4.52
N ALA A 498 -3.12 -9.54 5.56
CA ALA A 498 -2.78 -10.05 6.88
C ALA A 498 -3.95 -10.83 7.53
N ARG A 499 -5.19 -10.35 7.37
CA ARG A 499 -6.39 -11.04 7.87
C ARG A 499 -6.58 -12.39 7.19
N ILE A 500 -6.48 -12.42 5.86
CA ILE A 500 -6.58 -13.65 5.06
C ILE A 500 -5.50 -14.65 5.48
N GLY A 501 -4.23 -14.19 5.61
CA GLY A 501 -3.12 -15.04 6.01
C GLY A 501 -3.29 -15.60 7.42
N ALA A 502 -3.68 -14.76 8.40
CA ALA A 502 -3.94 -15.19 9.76
C ALA A 502 -5.05 -16.26 9.82
N ALA A 503 -6.16 -16.04 9.12
CA ALA A 503 -7.26 -17.02 9.06
C ALA A 503 -6.81 -18.37 8.46
N ARG A 504 -5.96 -18.34 7.43
CA ARG A 504 -5.39 -19.57 6.82
C ARG A 504 -4.49 -20.34 7.78
N ILE A 505 -3.61 -19.64 8.48
CA ILE A 505 -2.73 -20.26 9.48
C ILE A 505 -3.56 -20.82 10.63
N THR A 506 -4.53 -20.08 11.16
CA THR A 506 -5.43 -20.58 12.22
C THR A 506 -6.16 -21.86 11.79
N ALA A 507 -6.71 -21.90 10.57
CA ALA A 507 -7.37 -23.09 10.04
C ALA A 507 -6.39 -24.30 9.96
N HIS A 508 -5.15 -24.06 9.52
CA HIS A 508 -4.12 -25.09 9.50
C HIS A 508 -3.78 -25.59 10.90
N LEU A 509 -3.54 -24.70 11.86
CA LEU A 509 -3.22 -25.07 13.24
C LEU A 509 -4.34 -25.90 13.89
N ASN A 510 -5.60 -25.57 13.61
CA ASN A 510 -6.76 -26.34 14.06
C ASN A 510 -6.82 -27.74 13.43
N SER A 511 -6.27 -27.95 12.24
CA SER A 511 -6.21 -29.26 11.59
C SER A 511 -5.07 -30.16 12.12
N LEU A 512 -4.14 -29.62 12.89
CA LEU A 512 -3.06 -30.35 13.56
C LEU A 512 -3.46 -30.84 14.98
N SER A 513 -4.68 -30.52 15.40
CA SER A 513 -5.23 -30.86 16.73
C SER A 513 -5.94 -32.21 16.71
#